data_b116dd22e894270b318f397110f5b9d7
#
_entry.id   b116dd22e894270b318f397110f5b9d7
#
_cell.length_a   1.000
_cell.length_b   1.000
_cell.length_c   1.000
_cell.angle_alpha   90.00
_cell.angle_beta   90.00
_cell.angle_gamma   90.00
#
_symmetry.space_group_name_H-M   'P 1'
#
loop_
_entity.id
_entity.type
_entity.pdbx_description
1 polymer ?
#
loop_
_entity_poly.entity_id
_entity_poly.type
_entity_poly.pdbx_seq_one_letter_code
_entity_poly.pdbx_strand_id
1 'polypeptide(L)'
;LLVIVIILFSLVEELTPFHFADLSDDGKEIAGSLEELVKKHPKIVYIGIIPYYALFSFLFFLKARQNYAEHLVLNTFKGSALLLLTTLFISIASFLKDTSVILRIERVINMLMIGYGTWFYYQYFSIYYSNRFLLFFRSVICVVMPLLLIVAGVLIYIILNSPERVIAI
;
A
#
# COMPACT_ATOMS: atom_id res chain seq x y z
N LEU A 1 -17.30 -3.64 -6.99
CA LEU A 1 -16.82 -2.61 -6.05
C LEU A 1 -15.40 -2.15 -6.43
N LEU A 2 -14.39 -3.04 -6.45
CA LEU A 2 -12.98 -2.68 -6.74
C LEU A 2 -12.81 -1.88 -8.03
N VAL A 3 -13.42 -2.28 -9.13
CA VAL A 3 -13.33 -1.59 -10.43
C VAL A 3 -13.84 -0.16 -10.34
N ILE A 4 -14.97 0.05 -9.66
CA ILE A 4 -15.55 1.39 -9.46
C ILE A 4 -14.60 2.26 -8.63
N VAL A 5 -14.02 1.70 -7.57
CA VAL A 5 -13.08 2.43 -6.70
C VAL A 5 -11.79 2.79 -7.44
N ILE A 6 -11.26 1.89 -8.28
CA ILE A 6 -10.09 2.19 -9.13
C ILE A 6 -10.38 3.30 -10.15
N ILE A 7 -11.57 3.30 -10.75
CA ILE A 7 -11.98 4.36 -11.69
C ILE A 7 -12.08 5.71 -10.95
N LEU A 8 -12.74 5.73 -9.79
CA LEU A 8 -12.88 6.94 -8.97
C LEU A 8 -11.50 7.47 -8.53
N PHE A 9 -10.60 6.57 -8.08
CA PHE A 9 -9.24 6.93 -7.72
C PHE A 9 -8.50 7.57 -8.89
N SER A 10 -8.53 6.95 -10.08
CA SER A 10 -7.87 7.46 -11.28
C SER A 10 -8.41 8.84 -11.70
N LEU A 11 -9.72 9.07 -11.59
CA LEU A 11 -10.34 10.36 -11.89
C LEU A 11 -9.90 11.46 -10.89
N VAL A 12 -9.86 11.12 -9.60
CA VAL A 12 -9.46 12.09 -8.56
C VAL A 12 -7.97 12.41 -8.68
N GLU A 13 -7.12 11.43 -8.97
CA GLU A 13 -5.68 11.63 -9.18
C GLU A 13 -5.40 12.53 -10.40
N GLU A 14 -6.14 12.35 -11.50
CA GLU A 14 -6.00 13.17 -12.71
C GLU A 14 -6.45 14.62 -12.48
N LEU A 15 -7.44 14.86 -11.60
CA LEU A 15 -7.96 16.18 -11.28
C LEU A 15 -7.14 16.94 -10.23
N THR A 16 -6.23 16.27 -9.53
CA THR A 16 -5.42 16.89 -8.47
C THR A 16 -4.07 17.34 -9.01
N PRO A 17 -3.68 18.62 -8.85
CA PRO A 17 -2.37 19.12 -9.24
C PRO A 17 -1.24 18.66 -8.29
N PHE A 18 -1.56 17.84 -7.30
CA PHE A 18 -0.63 17.41 -6.27
C PHE A 18 0.18 16.19 -6.72
N HIS A 19 1.51 16.35 -6.78
CA HIS A 19 2.44 15.30 -7.09
C HIS A 19 3.27 14.94 -5.85
N PHE A 20 3.26 13.68 -5.43
CA PHE A 20 4.07 13.21 -4.30
C PHE A 20 5.58 13.40 -4.51
N ALA A 21 6.04 13.48 -5.78
CA ALA A 21 7.44 13.75 -6.14
C ALA A 21 7.92 15.15 -5.75
N ASP A 22 7.02 16.10 -5.49
CA ASP A 22 7.38 17.47 -5.11
C ASP A 22 7.81 17.58 -3.64
N LEU A 23 7.75 16.49 -2.88
CA LEU A 23 7.88 16.47 -1.43
C LEU A 23 9.26 16.12 -0.87
N SER A 24 10.19 15.56 -1.65
CA SER A 24 11.53 15.21 -1.16
C SER A 24 12.62 15.36 -2.21
N ASP A 25 13.68 16.12 -1.88
CA ASP A 25 14.81 16.32 -2.78
C ASP A 25 15.68 15.06 -2.96
N ASP A 26 15.82 14.24 -1.92
CA ASP A 26 16.71 13.07 -1.90
C ASP A 26 16.06 11.78 -2.44
N GLY A 27 14.74 11.73 -2.55
CA GLY A 27 13.96 10.58 -3.05
C GLY A 27 13.48 10.70 -4.49
N LYS A 28 13.76 11.83 -5.18
CA LYS A 28 13.14 12.20 -6.47
C LYS A 28 13.35 11.15 -7.57
N GLU A 29 14.50 10.52 -7.63
CA GLU A 29 14.82 9.60 -8.72
C GLU A 29 14.19 8.21 -8.52
N ILE A 30 14.07 7.77 -7.27
CA ILE A 30 13.46 6.49 -6.88
C ILE A 30 11.94 6.60 -6.88
N ALA A 31 11.44 7.64 -6.24
CA ALA A 31 10.02 7.95 -6.22
C ALA A 31 9.50 8.23 -7.63
N GLY A 32 10.29 8.91 -8.47
CA GLY A 32 9.92 9.27 -9.83
C GLY A 32 9.65 8.07 -10.74
N SER A 33 10.49 7.03 -10.70
CA SER A 33 10.30 5.85 -11.54
C SER A 33 9.10 5.00 -11.09
N LEU A 34 8.89 4.85 -9.79
CA LEU A 34 7.71 4.17 -9.24
C LEU A 34 6.44 5.00 -9.43
N GLU A 35 6.52 6.30 -9.19
CA GLU A 35 5.41 7.23 -9.41
C GLU A 35 5.01 7.28 -10.88
N GLU A 36 5.97 7.30 -11.81
CA GLU A 36 5.69 7.22 -13.26
C GLU A 36 4.99 5.91 -13.62
N LEU A 37 5.43 4.78 -13.07
CA LEU A 37 4.81 3.48 -13.29
C LEU A 37 3.39 3.43 -12.71
N VAL A 38 3.17 3.97 -11.52
CA VAL A 38 1.85 4.06 -10.88
C VAL A 38 0.95 5.02 -11.67
N LYS A 39 1.45 6.19 -12.09
CA LYS A 39 0.68 7.16 -12.89
C LYS A 39 0.35 6.61 -14.28
N LYS A 40 1.29 5.96 -14.95
CA LYS A 40 1.10 5.46 -16.30
C LYS A 40 0.17 4.23 -16.35
N HIS A 41 0.21 3.40 -15.32
CA HIS A 41 -0.53 2.13 -15.26
C HIS A 41 -1.15 1.85 -13.87
N PRO A 42 -1.94 2.77 -13.28
CA PRO A 42 -2.44 2.62 -11.91
C PRO A 42 -3.26 1.33 -11.74
N LYS A 43 -4.08 1.00 -12.73
CA LYS A 43 -4.92 -0.23 -12.71
C LYS A 43 -4.10 -1.51 -12.62
N ILE A 44 -2.96 -1.58 -13.34
CA ILE A 44 -2.09 -2.77 -13.35
C ILE A 44 -1.41 -2.92 -11.99
N VAL A 45 -0.93 -1.83 -11.41
CA VAL A 45 -0.28 -1.84 -10.09
C VAL A 45 -1.25 -2.29 -9.00
N TYR A 46 -2.45 -1.72 -8.94
CA TYR A 46 -3.44 -2.10 -7.93
C TYR A 46 -3.94 -3.53 -8.10
N ILE A 47 -4.17 -4.00 -9.35
CA ILE A 47 -4.54 -5.39 -9.63
C ILE A 47 -3.41 -6.34 -9.23
N GLY A 48 -2.14 -5.97 -9.45
CA GLY A 48 -0.98 -6.79 -9.10
C GLY A 48 -0.72 -6.88 -7.60
N ILE A 49 -0.97 -5.80 -6.84
CA ILE A 49 -0.79 -5.75 -5.38
C ILE A 49 -1.75 -6.70 -4.65
N ILE A 50 -2.97 -6.90 -5.14
CA ILE A 50 -3.97 -7.76 -4.47
C ILE A 50 -3.50 -9.21 -4.37
N PRO A 51 -3.10 -9.92 -5.46
CA PRO A 51 -2.59 -11.28 -5.37
C PRO A 51 -1.30 -11.37 -4.56
N TYR A 52 -0.45 -10.34 -4.58
CA TYR A 52 0.74 -10.27 -3.76
C TYR A 52 0.39 -10.31 -2.26
N TYR A 53 -0.50 -9.44 -1.78
CA TYR A 53 -0.98 -9.48 -0.39
C TYR A 53 -1.77 -10.74 -0.05
N ALA A 54 -2.51 -11.30 -1.02
CA ALA A 54 -3.22 -12.56 -0.84
C ALA A 54 -2.26 -13.72 -0.57
N LEU A 55 -1.10 -13.76 -1.26
CA LEU A 55 -0.07 -14.75 -1.01
C LEU A 55 0.46 -14.67 0.42
N PHE A 56 0.78 -13.47 0.92
CA PHE A 56 1.24 -13.29 2.30
C PHE A 56 0.16 -13.70 3.32
N SER A 57 -1.07 -13.25 3.13
CA SER A 57 -2.16 -13.64 4.05
C SER A 57 -2.40 -15.15 4.02
N PHE A 58 -2.31 -15.81 2.86
CA PHE A 58 -2.38 -17.26 2.76
C PHE A 58 -1.26 -17.94 3.55
N LEU A 59 -0.01 -17.51 3.40
CA LEU A 59 1.14 -18.09 4.10
C LEU A 59 1.10 -17.85 5.62
N PHE A 60 0.67 -16.68 6.06
CA PHE A 60 0.65 -16.34 7.49
C PHE A 60 -0.54 -16.93 8.25
N PHE A 61 -1.66 -17.21 7.56
CA PHE A 61 -2.89 -17.69 8.19
C PHE A 61 -3.30 -19.11 7.77
N LEU A 62 -2.33 -20.00 7.51
CA LEU A 62 -2.55 -21.41 7.12
C LEU A 62 -3.49 -22.18 8.06
N LYS A 63 -3.50 -21.83 9.38
CA LYS A 63 -4.38 -22.48 10.35
C LYS A 63 -5.87 -22.24 10.05
N ALA A 64 -6.22 -21.21 9.33
CA ALA A 64 -7.59 -20.95 8.91
C ALA A 64 -8.11 -21.97 7.89
N ARG A 65 -7.22 -22.77 7.29
CA ARG A 65 -7.53 -23.78 6.27
C ARG A 65 -8.30 -23.24 5.07
N GLN A 66 -8.13 -21.96 4.81
CA GLN A 66 -8.69 -21.30 3.63
C GLN A 66 -7.78 -21.51 2.43
N ASN A 67 -8.38 -21.57 1.23
CA ASN A 67 -7.64 -21.67 -0.01
C ASN A 67 -7.14 -20.29 -0.47
N TYR A 68 -6.23 -20.26 -1.46
CA TYR A 68 -5.68 -19.03 -1.98
C TYR A 68 -6.74 -18.09 -2.58
N ALA A 69 -7.80 -18.64 -3.23
CA ALA A 69 -8.86 -17.85 -3.82
C ALA A 69 -9.67 -17.07 -2.75
N GLU A 70 -9.89 -17.66 -1.58
CA GLU A 70 -10.54 -16.98 -0.44
C GLU A 70 -9.68 -15.84 0.08
N HIS A 71 -8.36 -16.02 0.17
CA HIS A 71 -7.43 -14.95 0.51
C HIS A 71 -7.38 -13.86 -0.57
N LEU A 72 -7.55 -14.21 -1.85
CA LEU A 72 -7.64 -13.24 -2.93
C LEU A 72 -8.90 -12.37 -2.77
N VAL A 73 -10.05 -12.97 -2.52
CA VAL A 73 -11.30 -12.26 -2.26
C VAL A 73 -11.18 -11.36 -1.04
N LEU A 74 -10.64 -11.88 0.06
CA LEU A 74 -10.39 -11.12 1.30
C LEU A 74 -9.55 -9.87 1.03
N ASN A 75 -8.43 -10.02 0.31
CA ASN A 75 -7.54 -8.91 0.00
C ASN A 75 -8.14 -7.94 -1.03
N THR A 76 -9.05 -8.39 -1.89
CA THR A 76 -9.83 -7.51 -2.77
C THR A 76 -10.73 -6.57 -1.96
N PHE A 77 -11.42 -7.08 -0.95
CA PHE A 77 -12.23 -6.23 -0.05
C PHE A 77 -11.37 -5.25 0.75
N LYS A 78 -10.28 -5.73 1.34
CA LYS A 78 -9.32 -4.87 2.06
C LYS A 78 -8.76 -3.78 1.16
N GLY A 79 -8.29 -4.15 -0.04
CA GLY A 79 -7.73 -3.22 -1.01
C GLY A 79 -8.73 -2.17 -1.46
N SER A 80 -10.00 -2.56 -1.70
CA SER A 80 -11.06 -1.61 -2.06
C SER A 80 -11.31 -0.58 -0.96
N ALA A 81 -11.33 -1.00 0.31
CA ALA A 81 -11.50 -0.09 1.44
C ALA A 81 -10.31 0.89 1.58
N LEU A 82 -9.08 0.40 1.41
CA LEU A 82 -7.89 1.24 1.45
C LEU A 82 -7.88 2.25 0.30
N LEU A 83 -8.25 1.84 -0.91
CA LEU A 83 -8.37 2.76 -2.06
C LEU A 83 -9.42 3.85 -1.82
N LEU A 84 -10.58 3.51 -1.22
CA LEU A 84 -11.59 4.51 -0.85
C LEU A 84 -11.03 5.54 0.13
N LEU A 85 -10.31 5.09 1.17
CA LEU A 85 -9.66 5.99 2.13
C LEU A 85 -8.64 6.89 1.45
N THR A 86 -7.81 6.35 0.55
CA THR A 86 -6.83 7.13 -0.22
C THR A 86 -7.52 8.14 -1.13
N THR A 87 -8.58 7.76 -1.83
CA THR A 87 -9.34 8.65 -2.71
C THR A 87 -9.95 9.82 -1.92
N LEU A 88 -10.53 9.54 -0.74
CA LEU A 88 -11.05 10.58 0.15
C LEU A 88 -9.93 11.54 0.61
N PHE A 89 -8.77 10.99 0.97
CA PHE A 89 -7.62 11.81 1.35
C PHE A 89 -7.17 12.73 0.23
N ILE A 90 -6.94 12.19 -0.98
CA ILE A 90 -6.49 12.98 -2.14
C ILE A 90 -7.53 14.07 -2.44
N SER A 91 -8.83 13.74 -2.38
CA SER A 91 -9.90 14.71 -2.57
C SER A 91 -9.85 15.86 -1.56
N ILE A 92 -9.56 15.57 -0.29
CA ILE A 92 -9.41 16.60 0.75
C ILE A 92 -8.10 17.41 0.52
N ALA A 93 -7.01 16.72 0.21
CA ALA A 93 -5.71 17.33 -0.01
C ALA A 93 -5.73 18.35 -1.17
N SER A 94 -6.56 18.12 -2.20
CA SER A 94 -6.69 19.03 -3.34
C SER A 94 -7.24 20.43 -2.98
N PHE A 95 -7.95 20.56 -1.85
CA PHE A 95 -8.43 21.85 -1.34
C PHE A 95 -7.41 22.57 -0.45
N LEU A 96 -6.33 21.90 -0.05
CA LEU A 96 -5.32 22.45 0.83
C LEU A 96 -4.19 23.08 0.00
N LYS A 97 -3.75 24.28 0.41
CA LYS A 97 -2.65 25.00 -0.26
C LYS A 97 -1.31 24.85 0.45
N ASP A 98 -1.33 24.46 1.73
CA ASP A 98 -0.14 24.35 2.57
C ASP A 98 0.43 22.93 2.51
N THR A 99 1.57 22.78 1.83
CA THR A 99 2.30 21.53 1.68
C THR A 99 2.66 20.89 3.03
N SER A 100 2.96 21.69 4.05
CA SER A 100 3.33 21.18 5.38
C SER A 100 2.15 20.51 6.10
N VAL A 101 0.95 21.02 5.87
CA VAL A 101 -0.31 20.43 6.37
C VAL A 101 -0.61 19.14 5.64
N ILE A 102 -0.47 19.11 4.32
CA ILE A 102 -0.68 17.93 3.49
C ILE A 102 0.22 16.77 3.94
N LEU A 103 1.53 17.02 4.13
CA LEU A 103 2.49 16.02 4.61
C LEU A 103 2.17 15.47 6.00
N ARG A 104 1.64 16.31 6.90
CA ARG A 104 1.21 15.83 8.22
C ARG A 104 0.00 14.92 8.13
N ILE A 105 -0.98 15.30 7.33
CA ILE A 105 -2.19 14.50 7.11
C ILE A 105 -1.84 13.18 6.43
N GLU A 106 -0.98 13.18 5.42
CA GLU A 106 -0.49 11.98 4.74
C GLU A 106 0.13 10.98 5.72
N ARG A 107 1.02 11.44 6.62
CA ARG A 107 1.61 10.58 7.65
C ARG A 107 0.56 9.93 8.55
N VAL A 108 -0.44 10.71 8.98
CA VAL A 108 -1.55 10.19 9.78
C VAL A 108 -2.36 9.14 9.00
N ILE A 109 -2.66 9.40 7.75
CA ILE A 109 -3.40 8.45 6.90
C ILE A 109 -2.61 7.18 6.65
N ASN A 110 -1.31 7.27 6.39
CA ASN A 110 -0.46 6.08 6.23
C ASN A 110 -0.45 5.22 7.52
N MET A 111 -0.39 5.83 8.70
CA MET A 111 -0.54 5.11 9.97
C MET A 111 -1.93 4.47 10.12
N LEU A 112 -2.99 5.19 9.74
CA LEU A 112 -4.36 4.66 9.76
C LEU A 112 -4.54 3.48 8.79
N MET A 113 -3.92 3.53 7.61
CA MET A 113 -3.97 2.43 6.65
C MET A 113 -3.30 1.15 7.19
N ILE A 114 -2.12 1.29 7.83
CA ILE A 114 -1.43 0.16 8.48
C ILE A 114 -2.29 -0.37 9.64
N GLY A 115 -2.82 0.52 10.46
CA GLY A 115 -3.72 0.18 11.57
C GLY A 115 -4.97 -0.54 11.11
N TYR A 116 -5.64 -0.02 10.07
CA TYR A 116 -6.82 -0.63 9.47
C TYR A 116 -6.49 -2.01 8.88
N GLY A 117 -5.42 -2.15 8.11
CA GLY A 117 -5.01 -3.43 7.53
C GLY A 117 -4.73 -4.48 8.59
N THR A 118 -4.05 -4.08 9.70
CA THR A 118 -3.78 -4.94 10.85
C THR A 118 -5.08 -5.35 11.55
N TRP A 119 -5.95 -4.40 11.84
CA TRP A 119 -7.25 -4.65 12.47
C TRP A 119 -8.12 -5.55 11.60
N PHE A 120 -8.15 -5.35 10.28
CA PHE A 120 -8.91 -6.13 9.33
C PHE A 120 -8.53 -7.61 9.37
N TYR A 121 -7.23 -7.94 9.30
CA TYR A 121 -6.78 -9.32 9.41
C TYR A 121 -7.01 -9.88 10.81
N TYR A 122 -6.73 -9.11 11.84
CA TYR A 122 -6.99 -9.53 13.22
C TYR A 122 -8.46 -9.90 13.44
N GLN A 123 -9.38 -9.04 13.01
CA GLN A 123 -10.81 -9.26 13.16
C GLN A 123 -11.27 -10.48 12.36
N TYR A 124 -10.87 -10.57 11.09
CA TYR A 124 -11.29 -11.66 10.21
C TYR A 124 -10.79 -13.03 10.69
N PHE A 125 -9.51 -13.14 11.06
CA PHE A 125 -8.92 -14.41 11.50
C PHE A 125 -9.14 -14.72 12.99
N SER A 126 -9.81 -13.83 13.74
CA SER A 126 -10.05 -14.00 15.17
C SER A 126 -10.86 -15.26 15.52
N ILE A 127 -11.69 -15.74 14.60
CA ILE A 127 -12.49 -16.96 14.77
C ILE A 127 -11.66 -18.26 14.66
N TYR A 128 -10.51 -18.20 13.99
CA TYR A 128 -9.64 -19.37 13.76
C TYR A 128 -8.49 -19.50 14.75
N TYR A 129 -8.19 -18.44 15.48
CA TYR A 129 -7.03 -18.38 16.39
C TYR A 129 -7.46 -18.06 17.81
N SER A 130 -7.15 -18.97 18.75
CA SER A 130 -7.43 -18.78 20.19
C SER A 130 -6.46 -17.80 20.86
N ASN A 131 -5.18 -17.81 20.48
CA ASN A 131 -4.18 -16.90 21.02
C ASN A 131 -4.25 -15.53 20.33
N ARG A 132 -4.90 -14.58 20.99
CA ARG A 132 -5.13 -13.22 20.48
C ARG A 132 -3.85 -12.41 20.31
N PHE A 133 -2.88 -12.58 21.21
CA PHE A 133 -1.60 -11.90 21.14
C PHE A 133 -0.80 -12.31 19.89
N LEU A 134 -0.65 -13.62 19.68
CA LEU A 134 0.04 -14.15 18.52
C LEU A 134 -0.68 -13.76 17.21
N LEU A 135 -2.01 -13.75 17.21
CA LEU A 135 -2.80 -13.31 16.06
C LEU A 135 -2.54 -11.85 15.72
N PHE A 136 -2.47 -10.97 16.74
CA PHE A 136 -2.15 -9.56 16.53
C PHE A 136 -0.79 -9.38 15.83
N PHE A 137 0.26 -10.03 16.34
CA PHE A 137 1.59 -9.97 15.72
C PHE A 137 1.60 -10.51 14.28
N ARG A 138 0.91 -11.63 14.03
CA ARG A 138 0.76 -12.15 12.66
C ARG A 138 0.07 -11.17 11.74
N SER A 139 -0.95 -10.46 12.22
CA SER A 139 -1.66 -9.45 11.45
C SER A 139 -0.77 -8.26 11.11
N VAL A 140 0.03 -7.79 12.08
CA VAL A 140 1.03 -6.71 11.86
C VAL A 140 2.05 -7.15 10.80
N ILE A 141 2.65 -8.33 10.98
CA ILE A 141 3.67 -8.83 10.05
C ILE A 141 3.08 -9.00 8.64
N CYS A 142 1.87 -9.51 8.53
CA CYS A 142 1.18 -9.69 7.25
C CYS A 142 0.92 -8.38 6.49
N VAL A 143 0.80 -7.25 7.19
CA VAL A 143 0.68 -5.92 6.58
C VAL A 143 2.04 -5.33 6.24
N VAL A 144 2.98 -5.40 7.18
CA VAL A 144 4.26 -4.69 7.09
C VAL A 144 5.27 -5.42 6.19
N MET A 145 5.35 -6.75 6.27
CA MET A 145 6.37 -7.51 5.55
C MET A 145 6.26 -7.39 4.01
N PRO A 146 5.08 -7.44 3.40
CA PRO A 146 4.94 -7.19 1.96
C PRO A 146 5.45 -5.80 1.55
N LEU A 147 5.19 -4.77 2.35
CA LEU A 147 5.69 -3.41 2.11
C LEU A 147 7.21 -3.37 2.16
N LEU A 148 7.81 -3.96 3.20
CA LEU A 148 9.27 -4.02 3.34
C LEU A 148 9.94 -4.75 2.17
N LEU A 149 9.33 -5.82 1.66
CA LEU A 149 9.87 -6.56 0.51
C LEU A 149 9.76 -5.76 -0.79
N ILE A 150 8.70 -4.97 -0.99
CA ILE A 150 8.60 -4.05 -2.12
C ILE A 150 9.72 -3.01 -2.04
N VAL A 151 9.88 -2.36 -0.88
CA VAL A 151 10.94 -1.35 -0.67
C VAL A 151 12.32 -1.96 -0.89
N ALA A 152 12.59 -3.14 -0.32
CA ALA A 152 13.86 -3.85 -0.51
C ALA A 152 14.12 -4.19 -1.99
N GLY A 153 13.10 -4.65 -2.72
CA GLY A 153 13.20 -4.93 -4.15
C GLY A 153 13.54 -3.69 -4.98
N VAL A 154 12.92 -2.56 -4.66
CA VAL A 154 13.23 -1.28 -5.30
C VAL A 154 14.65 -0.83 -5.02
N LEU A 155 15.10 -0.90 -3.75
CA LEU A 155 16.48 -0.57 -3.38
C LEU A 155 17.51 -1.44 -4.10
N ILE A 156 17.27 -2.74 -4.17
CA ILE A 156 18.14 -3.68 -4.92
C ILE A 156 18.19 -3.31 -6.40
N TYR A 157 17.02 -3.02 -7.00
CA TYR A 157 16.94 -2.60 -8.40
C TYR A 157 17.81 -1.36 -8.69
N ILE A 158 17.76 -0.37 -7.80
CA ILE A 158 18.53 0.88 -7.92
C ILE A 158 20.02 0.60 -7.81
N ILE A 159 20.43 -0.16 -6.79
CA ILE A 159 21.85 -0.52 -6.59
C ILE A 159 22.41 -1.23 -7.83
N LEU A 160 21.63 -2.13 -8.43
CA LEU A 160 22.08 -2.88 -9.62
C LEU A 160 22.16 -2.02 -10.89
N ASN A 161 21.26 -1.02 -11.02
CA ASN A 161 21.23 -0.18 -12.23
C ASN A 161 22.02 1.14 -12.11
N SER A 162 22.53 1.49 -10.92
CA SER A 162 23.33 2.69 -10.69
C SER A 162 24.65 2.36 -9.95
N PRO A 163 25.48 1.45 -10.47
CA PRO A 163 26.71 1.00 -9.76
C PRO A 163 27.72 2.12 -9.52
N GLU A 164 27.76 3.15 -10.35
CA GLU A 164 28.76 4.23 -10.24
C GLU A 164 28.49 5.19 -9.05
N ARG A 165 27.27 5.24 -8.53
CA ARG A 165 26.89 6.16 -7.43
C ARG A 165 27.16 5.57 -6.03
N VAL A 166 27.23 4.25 -5.90
CA VAL A 166 27.43 3.56 -4.62
C VAL A 166 28.90 3.57 -4.18
N ILE A 167 29.84 3.80 -5.11
CA ILE A 167 31.29 3.78 -4.85
C ILE A 167 31.79 5.18 -4.39
N ALA A 168 30.95 6.21 -4.46
CA ALA A 168 31.30 7.59 -4.11
C ALA A 168 30.96 7.99 -2.66
N ILE A 169 30.55 7.04 -1.81
CA ILE A 169 30.35 7.20 -0.36
C ILE A 169 31.46 6.43 0.38
#